data_60035aa262c44d2c15540c0f741695e1
#
_entry.id   60035aa262c44d2c15540c0f741695e1
#
_cell.length_a   1.000
_cell.length_b   1.000
_cell.length_c   1.000
_cell.angle_alpha   90.00
_cell.angle_beta   90.00
_cell.angle_gamma   90.00
#
_symmetry.space_group_name_H-M   'P 1'
#
loop_
_entity.id
_entity.type
_entity.pdbx_description
1 polymer ?
#
loop_
_entity_poly.entity_id
_entity_poly.type
_entity_poly.pdbx_seq_one_letter_code
_entity_poly.pdbx_strand_id
1 'polypeptide(L)'
;PCYCTSEQFDALRDKGQFKALCQAHGIPTARRYSYQEAQCLPESAYPLAVKPLDGSGSRGFSKVANPGDLDAAVAQARSFSFAGDVVIEDFIEGDAVIIHYTAHQGSIVYSGIADKCSQKMGDAGAPIMALQIAPSRDEQKYLDELNDKAIALFKDMGITEGPLWIEAFNRNGSFLFNEMGFRFGGSLTYYLVREMYGIDQLAALYACATGGNAGELIARPAAGAYAIWPLHLKPGV
;
A
#
# COMPACT_ATOMS: atom_id res chain seq x y z
N PRO A 1 -0.76 -24.89 -6.81
CA PRO A 1 -1.96 -24.06 -6.73
C PRO A 1 -1.61 -22.60 -6.51
N CYS A 2 -2.37 -21.71 -7.13
CA CYS A 2 -2.21 -20.27 -6.98
C CYS A 2 -3.23 -19.78 -5.95
N TYR A 3 -2.86 -18.86 -5.08
CA TYR A 3 -3.76 -18.32 -4.06
C TYR A 3 -4.66 -17.19 -4.61
N CYS A 4 -4.41 -16.71 -5.82
CA CYS A 4 -5.23 -15.69 -6.46
C CYS A 4 -5.40 -15.96 -7.96
N THR A 5 -6.41 -15.36 -8.58
CA THR A 5 -6.55 -15.31 -10.02
C THR A 5 -5.74 -14.16 -10.61
N SER A 6 -5.48 -14.17 -11.92
CA SER A 6 -4.84 -13.05 -12.62
C SER A 6 -5.67 -11.78 -12.51
N GLU A 7 -6.99 -11.89 -12.64
CA GLU A 7 -7.93 -10.77 -12.55
C GLU A 7 -7.87 -10.10 -11.16
N GLN A 8 -7.87 -10.88 -10.08
CA GLN A 8 -7.72 -10.37 -8.72
C GLN A 8 -6.38 -9.66 -8.53
N PHE A 9 -5.30 -10.30 -8.99
CA PHE A 9 -3.96 -9.73 -8.87
C PHE A 9 -3.81 -8.42 -9.64
N ASP A 10 -4.27 -8.39 -10.90
CA ASP A 10 -4.15 -7.23 -11.76
C ASP A 10 -5.02 -6.06 -11.28
N ALA A 11 -6.26 -6.32 -10.86
CA ALA A 11 -7.17 -5.30 -10.33
C ALA A 11 -6.63 -4.63 -9.06
N LEU A 12 -5.97 -5.38 -8.19
CA LEU A 12 -5.40 -4.85 -6.94
C LEU A 12 -4.05 -4.18 -7.14
N ARG A 13 -3.25 -4.63 -8.11
CA ARG A 13 -1.95 -4.04 -8.43
C ARG A 13 -2.08 -2.74 -9.22
N ASP A 14 -3.08 -2.64 -10.09
CA ASP A 14 -3.35 -1.43 -10.85
C ASP A 14 -3.88 -0.33 -9.93
N LYS A 15 -3.10 0.76 -9.80
CA LYS A 15 -3.43 1.88 -8.89
C LYS A 15 -4.78 2.53 -9.21
N GLY A 16 -5.18 2.48 -10.48
CA GLY A 16 -6.45 3.04 -10.93
C GLY A 16 -7.63 2.19 -10.50
N GLN A 17 -7.57 0.90 -10.78
CA GLN A 17 -8.62 -0.05 -10.43
C GLN A 17 -8.74 -0.19 -8.91
N PHE A 18 -7.61 -0.32 -8.20
CA PHE A 18 -7.63 -0.38 -6.74
C PHE A 18 -8.32 0.83 -6.10
N LYS A 19 -8.02 2.05 -6.57
CA LYS A 19 -8.67 3.27 -6.05
C LYS A 19 -10.17 3.32 -6.38
N ALA A 20 -10.57 2.83 -7.55
CA ALA A 20 -12.00 2.71 -7.88
C ALA A 20 -12.72 1.72 -6.96
N LEU A 21 -12.09 0.58 -6.65
CA LEU A 21 -12.60 -0.38 -5.67
C LEU A 21 -12.70 0.25 -4.27
N CYS A 22 -11.69 0.98 -3.84
CA CYS A 22 -11.72 1.71 -2.56
C CYS A 22 -12.91 2.68 -2.50
N GLN A 23 -13.12 3.47 -3.54
CA GLN A 23 -14.22 4.44 -3.60
C GLN A 23 -15.59 3.75 -3.55
N ALA A 24 -15.76 2.63 -4.25
CA ALA A 24 -16.99 1.83 -4.22
C ALA A 24 -17.32 1.32 -2.82
N HIS A 25 -16.30 1.10 -1.96
CA HIS A 25 -16.46 0.65 -0.58
C HIS A 25 -16.38 1.79 0.45
N GLY A 26 -16.41 3.06 0.01
CA GLY A 26 -16.33 4.21 0.91
C GLY A 26 -15.01 4.33 1.66
N ILE A 27 -13.92 3.85 1.04
CA ILE A 27 -12.55 3.97 1.56
C ILE A 27 -11.90 5.19 0.92
N PRO A 28 -11.38 6.16 1.71
CA PRO A 28 -10.78 7.37 1.17
C PRO A 28 -9.49 7.09 0.39
N THR A 29 -9.30 7.83 -0.70
CA THR A 29 -8.09 7.83 -1.54
C THR A 29 -7.72 9.28 -1.91
N ALA A 30 -6.49 9.52 -2.37
CA ALA A 30 -6.15 10.80 -2.97
C ALA A 30 -7.02 11.06 -4.21
N ARG A 31 -7.46 12.32 -4.38
CA ARG A 31 -8.23 12.72 -5.57
C ARG A 31 -7.36 12.61 -6.80
N ARG A 32 -7.90 12.01 -7.85
CA ARG A 32 -7.24 11.83 -9.14
C ARG A 32 -7.75 12.82 -10.14
N TYR A 33 -6.91 13.14 -11.09
CA TYR A 33 -7.18 14.05 -12.20
C TYR A 33 -6.79 13.39 -13.53
N SER A 34 -7.57 13.62 -14.58
CA SER A 34 -7.09 13.44 -15.94
C SER A 34 -6.01 14.49 -16.24
N TYR A 35 -5.22 14.27 -17.29
CA TYR A 35 -4.22 15.26 -17.69
C TYR A 35 -4.84 16.62 -18.05
N GLN A 36 -5.98 16.61 -18.75
CA GLN A 36 -6.71 17.83 -19.12
C GLN A 36 -7.25 18.57 -17.89
N GLU A 37 -7.81 17.86 -16.91
CA GLU A 37 -8.24 18.48 -15.65
C GLU A 37 -7.06 19.09 -14.91
N ALA A 38 -5.92 18.36 -14.83
CA ALA A 38 -4.73 18.83 -14.13
C ALA A 38 -4.15 20.12 -14.76
N GLN A 39 -4.18 20.25 -16.09
CA GLN A 39 -3.76 21.46 -16.78
C GLN A 39 -4.63 22.69 -16.48
N CYS A 40 -5.88 22.49 -16.07
CA CYS A 40 -6.83 23.55 -15.73
C CYS A 40 -6.89 23.86 -14.25
N LEU A 41 -6.13 23.16 -13.41
CA LEU A 41 -6.14 23.40 -11.97
C LEU A 41 -5.49 24.73 -11.61
N PRO A 42 -6.02 25.46 -10.62
CA PRO A 42 -5.37 26.65 -10.08
C PRO A 42 -4.08 26.29 -9.33
N GLU A 43 -3.17 27.22 -9.19
CA GLU A 43 -1.92 27.04 -8.42
C GLU A 43 -2.17 26.54 -7.00
N SER A 44 -3.28 26.95 -6.37
CA SER A 44 -3.67 26.52 -5.04
C SER A 44 -3.99 25.01 -4.90
N ALA A 45 -4.18 24.30 -6.02
CA ALA A 45 -4.37 22.86 -6.04
C ALA A 45 -3.04 22.07 -6.01
N TYR A 46 -1.92 22.76 -6.14
CA TYR A 46 -0.60 22.13 -6.08
C TYR A 46 -0.07 22.09 -4.64
N PRO A 47 0.82 21.15 -4.29
CA PRO A 47 1.49 20.22 -5.19
C PRO A 47 0.64 19.02 -5.62
N LEU A 48 0.95 18.49 -6.82
CA LEU A 48 0.40 17.22 -7.32
C LEU A 48 1.46 16.11 -7.28
N ALA A 49 1.00 14.86 -7.20
CA ALA A 49 1.80 13.67 -7.39
C ALA A 49 1.59 13.12 -8.81
N VAL A 50 2.66 12.97 -9.57
CA VAL A 50 2.64 12.35 -10.90
C VAL A 50 3.50 11.09 -10.87
N LYS A 51 2.94 9.95 -11.29
CA LYS A 51 3.62 8.64 -11.22
C LYS A 51 3.15 7.71 -12.34
N PRO A 52 3.98 6.72 -12.76
CA PRO A 52 3.54 5.67 -13.67
C PRO A 52 2.38 4.87 -13.07
N LEU A 53 1.39 4.51 -13.88
CA LEU A 53 0.26 3.69 -13.44
C LEU A 53 0.72 2.30 -12.98
N ASP A 54 1.60 1.68 -13.74
CA ASP A 54 2.11 0.31 -13.59
C ASP A 54 3.53 0.23 -12.99
N GLY A 55 4.08 1.37 -12.54
CA GLY A 55 5.41 1.46 -11.94
C GLY A 55 5.44 1.00 -10.47
N SER A 56 6.64 0.63 -10.00
CA SER A 56 6.91 0.26 -8.61
C SER A 56 8.21 0.90 -8.11
N GLY A 57 8.38 0.97 -6.78
CA GLY A 57 9.61 1.47 -6.15
C GLY A 57 9.87 2.96 -6.40
N SER A 58 8.83 3.78 -6.47
CA SER A 58 8.88 5.22 -6.68
C SER A 58 9.62 5.67 -7.97
N ARG A 59 9.89 4.76 -8.90
CA ARG A 59 10.51 5.11 -10.18
C ARG A 59 9.53 5.93 -11.03
N GLY A 60 10.01 7.05 -11.61
CA GLY A 60 9.17 7.94 -12.41
C GLY A 60 8.19 8.79 -11.59
N PHE A 61 8.29 8.77 -10.25
CA PHE A 61 7.49 9.65 -9.38
C PHE A 61 8.03 11.08 -9.41
N SER A 62 7.11 12.05 -9.46
CA SER A 62 7.42 13.48 -9.33
C SER A 62 6.41 14.16 -8.38
N LYS A 63 6.92 14.99 -7.46
CA LYS A 63 6.13 15.99 -6.74
C LYS A 63 6.16 17.27 -7.57
N VAL A 64 5.03 17.62 -8.16
CA VAL A 64 4.89 18.79 -9.05
C VAL A 64 4.40 19.95 -8.21
N ALA A 65 5.26 20.94 -7.99
CA ALA A 65 4.96 22.08 -7.15
C ALA A 65 4.18 23.19 -7.87
N ASN A 66 4.32 23.29 -9.19
CA ASN A 66 3.77 24.37 -10.00
C ASN A 66 3.15 23.85 -11.29
N PRO A 67 2.13 24.51 -11.86
CA PRO A 67 1.52 24.11 -13.13
C PRO A 67 2.53 23.95 -14.28
N GLY A 68 3.55 24.83 -14.35
CA GLY A 68 4.56 24.80 -15.40
C GLY A 68 5.44 23.55 -15.45
N ASP A 69 5.51 22.79 -14.36
CA ASP A 69 6.32 21.57 -14.27
C ASP A 69 5.51 20.30 -14.63
N LEU A 70 4.18 20.43 -14.84
CA LEU A 70 3.30 19.28 -15.03
C LEU A 70 3.66 18.45 -16.27
N ASP A 71 3.90 19.10 -17.41
CA ASP A 71 4.18 18.40 -18.67
C ASP A 71 5.47 17.59 -18.60
N ALA A 72 6.51 18.16 -18.01
CA ALA A 72 7.78 17.47 -17.82
C ALA A 72 7.62 16.25 -16.88
N ALA A 73 6.86 16.41 -15.81
CA ALA A 73 6.58 15.32 -14.86
C ALA A 73 5.78 14.19 -15.52
N VAL A 74 4.77 14.52 -16.34
CA VAL A 74 3.99 13.53 -17.08
C VAL A 74 4.85 12.79 -18.11
N ALA A 75 5.70 13.51 -18.85
CA ALA A 75 6.62 12.88 -19.81
C ALA A 75 7.60 11.94 -19.11
N GLN A 76 8.15 12.34 -17.95
CA GLN A 76 9.00 11.50 -17.14
C GLN A 76 8.25 10.25 -16.65
N ALA A 77 7.06 10.41 -16.07
CA ALA A 77 6.28 9.26 -15.59
C ALA A 77 5.94 8.27 -16.70
N ARG A 78 5.59 8.76 -17.89
CA ARG A 78 5.35 7.93 -19.08
C ARG A 78 6.55 7.10 -19.49
N SER A 79 7.76 7.64 -19.39
CA SER A 79 8.99 6.93 -19.77
C SER A 79 9.31 5.75 -18.85
N PHE A 80 8.70 5.70 -17.65
CA PHE A 80 8.82 4.61 -16.68
C PHE A 80 7.59 3.67 -16.65
N SER A 81 6.55 3.95 -17.45
CA SER A 81 5.37 3.09 -17.57
C SER A 81 5.51 2.16 -18.78
N PHE A 82 5.15 0.91 -18.61
CA PHE A 82 5.12 -0.07 -19.72
C PHE A 82 3.98 0.24 -20.70
N ALA A 83 2.82 0.66 -20.18
CA ALA A 83 1.65 1.02 -20.99
C ALA A 83 1.69 2.49 -21.47
N GLY A 84 2.60 3.31 -20.91
CA GLY A 84 2.62 4.75 -21.16
C GLY A 84 1.57 5.54 -20.36
N ASP A 85 0.88 4.89 -19.42
CA ASP A 85 -0.15 5.50 -18.60
C ASP A 85 0.40 6.10 -17.31
N VAL A 86 -0.23 7.21 -16.88
CA VAL A 86 0.17 7.93 -15.68
C VAL A 86 -0.99 8.16 -14.72
N VAL A 87 -0.66 8.27 -13.45
CA VAL A 87 -1.56 8.75 -12.40
C VAL A 87 -1.16 10.16 -12.02
N ILE A 88 -2.12 11.08 -12.04
CA ILE A 88 -2.00 12.44 -11.52
C ILE A 88 -2.99 12.56 -10.37
N GLU A 89 -2.51 12.92 -9.19
CA GLU A 89 -3.35 13.00 -7.99
C GLU A 89 -2.85 14.06 -7.02
N ASP A 90 -3.69 14.43 -6.03
CA ASP A 90 -3.25 15.28 -4.94
C ASP A 90 -1.99 14.71 -4.31
N PHE A 91 -0.99 15.56 -4.08
CA PHE A 91 0.17 15.16 -3.29
C PHE A 91 -0.20 15.19 -1.80
N ILE A 92 -0.24 14.02 -1.19
CA ILE A 92 -0.57 13.90 0.23
C ILE A 92 0.68 14.07 1.08
N GLU A 93 0.73 15.14 1.87
CA GLU A 93 1.74 15.29 2.91
C GLU A 93 1.28 14.56 4.18
N GLY A 94 2.11 13.70 4.68
CA GLY A 94 1.82 12.91 5.88
C GLY A 94 2.73 11.70 5.98
N ASP A 95 2.67 11.06 7.13
CA ASP A 95 3.32 9.78 7.36
C ASP A 95 2.58 8.70 6.55
N ALA A 96 3.26 7.63 6.20
CA ALA A 96 2.63 6.46 5.60
C ALA A 96 2.46 5.37 6.67
N VAL A 97 1.48 4.50 6.46
CA VAL A 97 1.31 3.26 7.21
C VAL A 97 1.25 2.07 6.26
N ILE A 98 1.66 0.93 6.75
CA ILE A 98 1.48 -0.36 6.05
C ILE A 98 0.53 -1.20 6.87
N ILE A 99 -0.58 -1.60 6.24
CA ILE A 99 -1.64 -2.41 6.84
C ILE A 99 -1.54 -3.82 6.25
N HIS A 100 -1.64 -4.82 7.08
CA HIS A 100 -1.55 -6.23 6.69
C HIS A 100 -2.87 -6.96 6.91
N TYR A 101 -3.22 -7.81 5.98
CA TYR A 101 -4.31 -8.78 6.08
C TYR A 101 -3.82 -10.16 5.66
N THR A 102 -4.50 -11.16 6.16
CA THR A 102 -4.28 -12.56 5.77
C THR A 102 -5.62 -13.21 5.47
N ALA A 103 -5.74 -13.74 4.26
CA ALA A 103 -6.88 -14.55 3.87
C ALA A 103 -6.50 -16.04 3.98
N HIS A 104 -7.37 -16.84 4.59
CA HIS A 104 -7.26 -18.29 4.66
C HIS A 104 -8.64 -18.92 4.73
N GLN A 105 -8.92 -19.82 3.80
CA GLN A 105 -10.21 -20.53 3.69
C GLN A 105 -11.43 -19.58 3.69
N GLY A 106 -11.31 -18.45 3.00
CA GLY A 106 -12.37 -17.43 2.90
C GLY A 106 -12.52 -16.53 4.13
N SER A 107 -11.81 -16.79 5.22
CA SER A 107 -11.68 -15.85 6.34
C SER A 107 -10.62 -14.81 6.01
N ILE A 108 -10.93 -13.53 6.20
CA ILE A 108 -9.99 -12.42 6.01
C ILE A 108 -9.77 -11.76 7.36
N VAL A 109 -8.53 -11.82 7.84
CA VAL A 109 -8.16 -11.38 9.18
C VAL A 109 -7.20 -10.20 9.10
N TYR A 110 -7.53 -9.12 9.80
CA TYR A 110 -6.59 -8.05 10.06
C TYR A 110 -5.34 -8.61 10.74
N SER A 111 -4.18 -8.27 10.20
CA SER A 111 -2.90 -8.87 10.60
C SER A 111 -1.87 -7.83 11.07
N GLY A 112 -2.33 -6.59 11.28
CA GLY A 112 -1.53 -5.54 11.87
C GLY A 112 -1.34 -4.31 10.99
N ILE A 113 -0.93 -3.21 11.64
CA ILE A 113 -0.59 -1.94 11.01
C ILE A 113 0.71 -1.38 11.60
N ALA A 114 1.58 -0.84 10.75
CA ALA A 114 2.85 -0.24 11.14
C ALA A 114 2.99 1.17 10.58
N ASP A 115 3.52 2.11 11.37
CA ASP A 115 3.96 3.41 10.88
C ASP A 115 5.20 3.22 10.00
N LYS A 116 5.19 3.81 8.79
CA LYS A 116 6.28 3.76 7.82
C LYS A 116 7.04 5.08 7.81
N CYS A 117 8.25 5.08 8.32
CA CYS A 117 9.15 6.21 8.21
C CYS A 117 9.98 6.06 6.93
N SER A 118 9.99 7.09 6.10
CA SER A 118 10.77 7.12 4.87
C SER A 118 11.86 8.18 4.94
N GLN A 119 12.98 7.92 4.29
CA GLN A 119 14.05 8.90 4.12
C GLN A 119 14.43 9.03 2.64
N LYS A 120 14.91 10.20 2.23
CA LYS A 120 15.47 10.39 0.90
C LYS A 120 16.91 9.91 0.86
N MET A 121 17.27 9.21 -0.21
CA MET A 121 18.67 8.84 -0.49
C MET A 121 19.25 9.87 -1.47
N GLY A 122 20.01 10.83 -0.95
CA GLY A 122 20.56 11.95 -1.72
C GLY A 122 19.52 13.04 -2.04
N ASP A 123 19.96 14.12 -2.71
CA ASP A 123 19.14 15.32 -2.94
C ASP A 123 17.97 15.10 -3.91
N ALA A 124 18.09 14.17 -4.86
CA ALA A 124 17.08 13.84 -5.87
C ALA A 124 16.51 12.42 -5.72
N GLY A 125 16.84 11.72 -4.62
CA GLY A 125 16.43 10.34 -4.43
C GLY A 125 14.94 10.18 -4.10
N ALA A 126 14.32 9.13 -4.65
CA ALA A 126 13.00 8.72 -4.21
C ALA A 126 13.03 8.34 -2.72
N PRO A 127 11.95 8.62 -1.97
CA PRO A 127 11.89 8.21 -0.57
C PRO A 127 11.90 6.69 -0.46
N ILE A 128 12.81 6.17 0.35
CA ILE A 128 12.89 4.76 0.68
C ILE A 128 12.46 4.53 2.13
N MET A 129 11.96 3.33 2.41
CA MET A 129 11.64 2.95 3.77
C MET A 129 12.91 2.90 4.63
N ALA A 130 12.95 3.68 5.69
CA ALA A 130 14.04 3.69 6.67
C ALA A 130 13.68 2.88 7.92
N LEU A 131 12.39 2.86 8.30
CA LEU A 131 11.93 2.22 9.52
C LEU A 131 10.43 1.91 9.39
N GLN A 132 10.00 0.77 9.93
CA GLN A 132 8.61 0.51 10.25
C GLN A 132 8.48 0.25 11.74
N ILE A 133 7.50 0.87 12.37
CA ILE A 133 7.21 0.71 13.81
C ILE A 133 5.77 0.19 13.95
N ALA A 134 5.60 -0.91 14.64
CA ALA A 134 4.30 -1.50 14.93
C ALA A 134 4.10 -1.70 16.45
N PRO A 135 2.86 -1.57 16.95
CA PRO A 135 1.69 -1.14 16.21
C PRO A 135 1.78 0.32 15.81
N SER A 136 1.00 0.73 14.79
CA SER A 136 0.84 2.15 14.50
C SER A 136 0.18 2.87 15.68
N ARG A 137 0.58 4.13 15.89
CA ARG A 137 -0.05 5.00 16.91
C ARG A 137 -1.54 5.21 16.70
N ASP A 138 -2.03 5.07 15.46
CA ASP A 138 -3.43 5.26 15.08
C ASP A 138 -4.16 3.94 14.75
N GLU A 139 -3.62 2.78 15.23
CA GLU A 139 -4.19 1.46 14.95
C GLU A 139 -5.67 1.35 15.32
N GLN A 140 -6.05 1.78 16.53
CA GLN A 140 -7.44 1.68 16.97
C GLN A 140 -8.38 2.46 16.07
N LYS A 141 -7.97 3.66 15.67
CA LYS A 141 -8.78 4.49 14.77
C LYS A 141 -8.94 3.85 13.40
N TYR A 142 -7.89 3.21 12.87
CA TYR A 142 -7.98 2.42 11.64
C TYR A 142 -9.00 1.28 11.76
N LEU A 143 -8.94 0.54 12.86
CA LEU A 143 -9.86 -0.57 13.12
C LEU A 143 -11.31 -0.09 13.18
N ASP A 144 -11.57 1.01 13.85
CA ASP A 144 -12.91 1.55 14.04
C ASP A 144 -13.52 2.12 12.73
N GLU A 145 -12.71 2.70 11.84
CA GLU A 145 -13.23 3.46 10.70
C GLU A 145 -13.16 2.71 9.36
N LEU A 146 -12.12 1.89 9.14
CA LEU A 146 -11.79 1.37 7.81
C LEU A 146 -11.60 -0.14 7.73
N ASN A 147 -11.33 -0.83 8.83
CA ASN A 147 -11.07 -2.26 8.81
C ASN A 147 -12.19 -3.06 8.14
N ASP A 148 -13.43 -2.84 8.55
CA ASP A 148 -14.57 -3.60 8.01
C ASP A 148 -14.81 -3.31 6.53
N LYS A 149 -14.56 -2.07 6.10
CA LYS A 149 -14.65 -1.68 4.69
C LYS A 149 -13.59 -2.38 3.83
N ALA A 150 -12.36 -2.47 4.34
CA ALA A 150 -11.28 -3.18 3.67
C ALA A 150 -11.57 -4.68 3.56
N ILE A 151 -12.07 -5.30 4.64
CA ILE A 151 -12.49 -6.70 4.63
C ILE A 151 -13.64 -6.93 3.63
N ALA A 152 -14.63 -6.03 3.58
CA ALA A 152 -15.73 -6.10 2.63
C ALA A 152 -15.23 -6.02 1.18
N LEU A 153 -14.32 -5.09 0.87
CA LEU A 153 -13.70 -4.99 -0.45
C LEU A 153 -13.04 -6.30 -0.87
N PHE A 154 -12.25 -6.91 0.00
CA PHE A 154 -11.57 -8.17 -0.32
C PHE A 154 -12.52 -9.35 -0.47
N LYS A 155 -13.60 -9.40 0.32
CA LYS A 155 -14.64 -10.42 0.19
C LYS A 155 -15.41 -10.29 -1.12
N ASP A 156 -15.77 -9.07 -1.52
CA ASP A 156 -16.48 -8.79 -2.76
C ASP A 156 -15.64 -9.14 -4.00
N MET A 157 -14.31 -9.07 -3.87
CA MET A 157 -13.39 -9.57 -4.89
C MET A 157 -13.21 -11.09 -4.89
N GLY A 158 -13.86 -11.82 -3.99
CA GLY A 158 -13.76 -13.27 -3.88
C GLY A 158 -12.38 -13.75 -3.40
N ILE A 159 -11.66 -12.94 -2.60
CA ILE A 159 -10.38 -13.35 -2.04
C ILE A 159 -10.60 -14.35 -0.93
N THR A 160 -9.98 -15.52 -1.05
CA THR A 160 -10.10 -16.62 -0.09
C THR A 160 -8.79 -17.03 0.55
N GLU A 161 -7.66 -16.75 -0.08
CA GLU A 161 -6.33 -17.18 0.36
C GLU A 161 -5.29 -16.08 0.11
N GLY A 162 -4.24 -16.08 0.90
CA GLY A 162 -3.02 -15.32 0.66
C GLY A 162 -2.84 -14.07 1.52
N PRO A 163 -1.62 -13.55 1.54
CA PRO A 163 -1.27 -12.33 2.26
C PRO A 163 -1.58 -11.08 1.42
N LEU A 164 -2.06 -10.04 2.07
CA LEU A 164 -2.33 -8.74 1.47
C LEU A 164 -1.67 -7.65 2.30
N TRP A 165 -1.20 -6.61 1.65
CA TRP A 165 -0.74 -5.41 2.32
C TRP A 165 -1.26 -4.16 1.59
N ILE A 166 -1.52 -3.11 2.34
CA ILE A 166 -1.96 -1.81 1.84
C ILE A 166 -1.00 -0.76 2.35
N GLU A 167 -0.55 0.13 1.48
CA GLU A 167 0.07 1.38 1.87
C GLU A 167 -1.00 2.48 1.89
N ALA A 168 -1.10 3.19 2.99
CA ALA A 168 -1.97 4.35 3.13
C ALA A 168 -1.20 5.54 3.68
N PHE A 169 -1.58 6.75 3.28
CA PHE A 169 -1.14 7.96 3.96
C PHE A 169 -1.95 8.14 5.24
N ASN A 170 -1.28 8.51 6.32
CA ASN A 170 -1.90 8.84 7.59
C ASN A 170 -1.76 10.33 7.87
N ARG A 171 -2.86 11.05 7.84
CA ARG A 171 -2.92 12.48 8.19
C ARG A 171 -3.66 12.63 9.51
N ASN A 172 -2.92 12.51 10.62
CA ASN A 172 -3.48 12.63 11.98
C ASN A 172 -4.67 11.69 12.23
N GLY A 173 -4.53 10.43 11.84
CA GLY A 173 -5.55 9.40 11.94
C GLY A 173 -6.56 9.38 10.79
N SER A 174 -6.46 10.24 9.80
CA SER A 174 -7.23 10.14 8.56
C SER A 174 -6.43 9.38 7.52
N PHE A 175 -6.90 8.19 7.16
CA PHE A 175 -6.19 7.30 6.24
C PHE A 175 -6.69 7.46 4.81
N LEU A 176 -5.75 7.59 3.86
CA LEU A 176 -6.04 7.59 2.42
C LEU A 176 -5.28 6.43 1.77
N PHE A 177 -5.98 5.44 1.26
CA PHE A 177 -5.36 4.30 0.61
C PHE A 177 -4.64 4.74 -0.67
N ASN A 178 -3.40 4.31 -0.82
CA ASN A 178 -2.52 4.68 -1.93
C ASN A 178 -2.30 3.56 -2.92
N GLU A 179 -1.75 2.45 -2.44
CA GLU A 179 -1.50 1.24 -3.25
C GLU A 179 -1.58 0.00 -2.38
N MET A 180 -1.68 -1.15 -3.02
CA MET A 180 -1.63 -2.42 -2.32
C MET A 180 -0.88 -3.50 -3.10
N GLY A 181 -0.56 -4.59 -2.41
CA GLY A 181 -0.02 -5.80 -3.01
C GLY A 181 -0.71 -7.04 -2.49
N PHE A 182 -1.14 -7.89 -3.41
CA PHE A 182 -1.67 -9.22 -3.10
C PHE A 182 -0.50 -10.22 -3.01
N ARG A 183 0.33 -10.04 -2.03
CA ARG A 183 1.55 -10.79 -1.75
C ARG A 183 2.09 -10.42 -0.37
N PHE A 184 3.14 -11.08 0.07
CA PHE A 184 3.88 -10.62 1.25
C PHE A 184 4.36 -9.18 1.09
N GLY A 185 4.31 -8.43 2.17
CA GLY A 185 4.97 -7.13 2.28
C GLY A 185 6.48 -7.26 2.11
N GLY A 186 7.13 -6.17 1.70
CA GLY A 186 8.59 -6.09 1.65
C GLY A 186 9.22 -6.16 3.04
N SER A 187 10.55 -6.30 3.10
CA SER A 187 11.33 -6.24 4.34
C SER A 187 10.93 -7.28 5.39
N LEU A 188 10.50 -8.48 4.93
CA LEU A 188 10.17 -9.60 5.82
C LEU A 188 9.08 -9.29 6.85
N THR A 189 8.13 -8.43 6.52
CA THR A 189 7.07 -7.97 7.44
C THR A 189 6.20 -9.10 8.00
N TYR A 190 6.15 -10.27 7.35
CA TYR A 190 5.46 -11.45 7.87
C TYR A 190 6.02 -11.95 9.21
N TYR A 191 7.30 -11.69 9.53
CA TYR A 191 7.84 -11.95 10.87
C TYR A 191 7.22 -11.02 11.91
N LEU A 192 7.11 -9.72 11.60
CA LEU A 192 6.47 -8.74 12.46
C LEU A 192 5.01 -9.12 12.71
N VAL A 193 4.28 -9.48 11.66
CA VAL A 193 2.89 -9.92 11.74
C VAL A 193 2.75 -11.14 12.67
N ARG A 194 3.64 -12.14 12.53
CA ARG A 194 3.61 -13.34 13.37
C ARG A 194 3.92 -13.02 14.83
N GLU A 195 5.01 -12.30 15.09
CA GLU A 195 5.46 -12.06 16.47
C GLU A 195 4.49 -11.15 17.23
N MET A 196 3.92 -10.13 16.57
CA MET A 196 3.05 -9.17 17.22
C MET A 196 1.59 -9.62 17.30
N TYR A 197 1.05 -10.07 16.17
CA TYR A 197 -0.38 -10.32 16.04
C TYR A 197 -0.72 -11.83 16.05
N GLY A 198 0.30 -12.69 16.06
CA GLY A 198 0.12 -14.14 16.12
C GLY A 198 -0.34 -14.80 14.83
N ILE A 199 -0.34 -14.05 13.72
CA ILE A 199 -0.76 -14.58 12.41
C ILE A 199 0.45 -15.06 11.62
N ASP A 200 0.57 -16.37 11.44
CA ASP A 200 1.63 -16.95 10.60
C ASP A 200 1.19 -17.01 9.12
N GLN A 201 1.50 -15.94 8.40
CA GLN A 201 1.19 -15.83 6.97
C GLN A 201 1.90 -16.89 6.11
N LEU A 202 3.11 -17.34 6.51
CA LEU A 202 3.84 -18.38 5.79
C LEU A 202 3.17 -19.73 5.97
N ALA A 203 2.75 -20.07 7.19
CA ALA A 203 2.03 -21.30 7.46
C ALA A 203 0.69 -21.35 6.70
N ALA A 204 -0.06 -20.25 6.68
CA ALA A 204 -1.32 -20.15 5.95
C ALA A 204 -1.09 -20.38 4.44
N LEU A 205 -0.08 -19.72 3.84
CA LEU A 205 0.21 -19.88 2.42
C LEU A 205 0.74 -21.28 2.09
N TYR A 206 1.55 -21.87 2.96
CA TYR A 206 2.03 -23.23 2.80
C TYR A 206 0.86 -24.24 2.86
N ALA A 207 -0.06 -24.07 3.80
CA ALA A 207 -1.27 -24.89 3.88
C ALA A 207 -2.11 -24.79 2.59
N CYS A 208 -2.35 -23.58 2.08
CA CYS A 208 -3.02 -23.37 0.80
C CYS A 208 -2.31 -24.11 -0.34
N ALA A 209 -0.99 -23.98 -0.43
CA ALA A 209 -0.19 -24.59 -1.51
C ALA A 209 -0.19 -26.13 -1.47
N THR A 210 -0.30 -26.71 -0.30
CA THR A 210 -0.27 -28.19 -0.11
C THR A 210 -1.66 -28.82 0.02
N GLY A 211 -2.74 -28.02 -0.04
CA GLY A 211 -4.11 -28.49 0.21
C GLY A 211 -4.37 -28.83 1.68
N GLY A 212 -3.53 -28.31 2.58
CA GLY A 212 -3.67 -28.47 4.03
C GLY A 212 -4.55 -27.37 4.65
N ASN A 213 -4.55 -27.32 5.98
CA ASN A 213 -5.24 -26.31 6.76
C ASN A 213 -4.30 -25.77 7.85
N ALA A 214 -4.13 -24.45 7.90
CA ALA A 214 -3.34 -23.78 8.94
C ALA A 214 -4.13 -23.57 10.24
N GLY A 215 -5.38 -23.99 10.30
CA GLY A 215 -6.30 -23.69 11.39
C GLY A 215 -6.94 -22.32 11.26
N GLU A 216 -7.74 -21.97 12.25
CA GLU A 216 -8.36 -20.65 12.31
C GLU A 216 -7.31 -19.57 12.59
N LEU A 217 -7.29 -18.54 11.78
CA LEU A 217 -6.42 -17.38 12.00
C LEU A 217 -7.10 -16.44 13.00
N ILE A 218 -6.52 -16.30 14.17
CA ILE A 218 -7.01 -15.40 15.22
C ILE A 218 -5.92 -14.38 15.53
N ALA A 219 -6.18 -13.12 15.16
CA ALA A 219 -5.30 -12.02 15.51
C ALA A 219 -5.35 -11.76 17.03
N ARG A 220 -4.20 -11.61 17.62
CA ARG A 220 -4.05 -11.18 19.02
C ARG A 220 -3.85 -9.67 19.06
N PRO A 221 -4.28 -8.97 20.13
CA PRO A 221 -3.84 -7.60 20.37
C PRO A 221 -2.30 -7.54 20.36
N ALA A 222 -1.75 -6.48 19.78
CA ALA A 222 -0.31 -6.31 19.71
C ALA A 222 0.34 -6.35 21.11
N ALA A 223 1.35 -7.18 21.28
CA ALA A 223 2.08 -7.32 22.54
C ALA A 223 3.41 -6.56 22.44
N GLY A 224 3.44 -5.33 22.96
CA GLY A 224 4.64 -4.49 22.92
C GLY A 224 4.81 -3.70 21.63
N ALA A 225 6.03 -3.25 21.34
CA ALA A 225 6.36 -2.53 20.13
C ALA A 225 7.52 -3.22 19.41
N TYR A 226 7.44 -3.24 18.09
CA TYR A 226 8.44 -3.85 17.21
C TYR A 226 8.84 -2.86 16.12
N ALA A 227 10.07 -2.99 15.64
CA ALA A 227 10.56 -2.20 14.55
C ALA A 227 11.30 -3.07 13.52
N ILE A 228 11.08 -2.75 12.23
CA ILE A 228 11.90 -3.25 11.14
C ILE A 228 12.77 -2.09 10.67
N TRP A 229 14.08 -2.25 10.78
CA TRP A 229 15.06 -1.27 10.36
C TRP A 229 15.95 -1.84 9.26
N PRO A 230 15.66 -1.54 7.98
CA PRO A 230 16.51 -1.94 6.87
C PRO A 230 17.85 -1.21 6.92
N LEU A 231 18.96 -1.95 6.90
CA LEU A 231 20.30 -1.39 6.81
C LEU A 231 20.69 -1.26 5.32
N HIS A 232 20.89 -0.02 4.88
CA HIS A 232 21.35 0.28 3.52
C HIS A 232 22.86 0.38 3.50
N LEU A 233 23.53 -0.73 3.19
CA LEU A 233 24.99 -0.79 3.15
C LEU A 233 25.51 -0.38 1.76
N LYS A 234 26.69 0.27 1.74
CA LYS A 234 27.42 0.48 0.48
C LYS A 234 28.01 -0.85 0.00
N PRO A 235 28.10 -1.11 -1.31
CA PRO A 235 28.79 -2.28 -1.83
C PRO A 235 30.24 -2.34 -1.30
N GLY A 236 30.65 -3.53 -0.83
CA GLY A 236 32.03 -3.78 -0.35
C GLY A 236 32.29 -3.42 1.10
N VAL A 237 31.26 -3.19 1.91
CA VAL A 237 31.39 -3.01 3.37
C VAL A 237 30.85 -4.24 4.07
#